data_cd60c65ccc384c91a7c57d7ce66198cb
#
_entry.id   cd60c65ccc384c91a7c57d7ce66198cb
#
_cell.length_a   1.000
_cell.length_b   1.000
_cell.length_c   1.000
_cell.angle_alpha   90.00
_cell.angle_beta   90.00
_cell.angle_gamma   90.00
#
_symmetry.space_group_name_H-M   'P 1'
#
loop_
_entity.id
_entity.type
_entity.pdbx_description
1 polymer ?
#
loop_
_entity_poly.entity_id
_entity_poly.type
_entity_poly.pdbx_seq_one_letter_code
_entity_poly.pdbx_strand_id
1 'polypeptide(L)'
;MILQDEVLMTTLYLNEQQSIVKKRDGYLIVQYPDKRTVEVPLVKVSQVVVSGDVTLTTPALHTLLGMGIEVCFLSMYGQFRGRLSPPVAKNVFLRREQYRVHADQQCALKVAQACVRGKLENMRTMLLRANRSLQDPEVADATVTMQHMIRQVSCASTVGSLLGIEGNGSAAYFGVFGKLVRGSMVFTHRRRRPPTDPINAMLSLGYTLLLHQVSAAIQVVGLDPYVGFLHQPRYGRPALALDVMEEFRPIIADSVVLNIVNHRILTEQDFQEELGVVHLKPEARKTFYAKFEERLQEELQHPYFDYRTSYRRCIELQVRLLGKWLTGEIPHYLPLSVR
;
A
#
# COMPACT_ATOMS: atom_id res chain seq x y z
N MET A 1 23.30 -21.33 -17.23
CA MET A 1 22.67 -20.42 -16.26
C MET A 1 21.17 -20.51 -16.54
N ILE A 2 20.46 -21.36 -15.80
CA ILE A 2 19.04 -21.65 -16.02
C ILE A 2 18.28 -20.48 -15.38
N LEU A 3 17.60 -19.69 -16.21
CA LEU A 3 16.58 -18.74 -15.75
C LEU A 3 15.47 -19.60 -15.11
N GLN A 4 15.41 -19.60 -13.78
CA GLN A 4 14.23 -20.08 -13.08
C GLN A 4 13.09 -19.14 -13.47
N ASP A 5 12.03 -19.70 -14.07
CA ASP A 5 10.76 -19.01 -14.22
C ASP A 5 10.38 -18.45 -12.85
N GLU A 6 10.41 -17.11 -12.69
CA GLU A 6 9.92 -16.47 -11.47
C GLU A 6 8.45 -16.83 -11.33
N VAL A 7 8.15 -17.73 -10.38
CA VAL A 7 6.76 -18.07 -10.05
C VAL A 7 6.12 -16.78 -9.53
N LEU A 8 5.24 -16.19 -10.34
CA LEU A 8 4.49 -14.99 -9.99
C LEU A 8 3.69 -15.27 -8.71
N MET A 9 4.18 -14.75 -7.59
CA MET A 9 3.52 -14.85 -6.29
C MET A 9 2.44 -13.77 -6.19
N THR A 10 1.22 -14.16 -5.85
CA THR A 10 0.05 -13.28 -5.82
C THR A 10 -0.61 -13.28 -4.45
N THR A 11 -1.37 -12.22 -4.15
CA THR A 11 -2.25 -12.20 -2.98
C THR A 11 -3.53 -12.97 -3.26
N LEU A 12 -3.88 -13.91 -2.39
CA LEU A 12 -5.16 -14.63 -2.45
C LEU A 12 -6.22 -13.83 -1.68
N TYR A 13 -7.20 -13.29 -2.41
CA TYR A 13 -8.35 -12.58 -1.83
C TYR A 13 -9.54 -13.52 -1.65
N LEU A 14 -9.94 -13.72 -0.41
CA LEU A 14 -11.08 -14.55 0.00
C LEU A 14 -12.21 -13.62 0.47
N ASN A 15 -13.20 -13.41 -0.36
CA ASN A 15 -14.28 -12.43 -0.13
C ASN A 15 -15.69 -12.97 -0.34
N GLU A 16 -15.84 -14.23 -0.75
CA GLU A 16 -17.12 -14.88 -0.85
C GLU A 16 -17.53 -15.44 0.52
N GLN A 17 -18.66 -14.92 1.05
CA GLN A 17 -19.10 -15.24 2.41
C GLN A 17 -19.43 -16.73 2.54
N GLN A 18 -19.24 -17.29 3.74
CA GLN A 18 -19.45 -18.70 4.08
C GLN A 18 -18.56 -19.69 3.31
N SER A 19 -17.51 -19.21 2.63
CA SER A 19 -16.51 -20.09 2.02
C SER A 19 -15.64 -20.75 3.08
N ILE A 20 -15.17 -21.98 2.79
CA ILE A 20 -14.28 -22.73 3.67
C ILE A 20 -12.97 -23.00 2.94
N VAL A 21 -11.86 -22.65 3.57
CA VAL A 21 -10.49 -22.89 3.05
C VAL A 21 -9.84 -24.03 3.80
N LYS A 22 -9.48 -25.08 3.06
CA LYS A 22 -8.83 -26.28 3.58
C LYS A 22 -7.44 -26.44 2.94
N LYS A 23 -6.56 -27.19 3.57
CA LYS A 23 -5.27 -27.61 3.00
C LYS A 23 -5.40 -29.05 2.48
N ARG A 24 -4.92 -29.27 1.26
CA ARG A 24 -4.72 -30.60 0.69
C ARG A 24 -3.42 -30.61 -0.13
N ASP A 25 -2.49 -31.44 0.28
CA ASP A 25 -1.15 -31.55 -0.34
C ASP A 25 -0.47 -30.17 -0.48
N GLY A 26 -0.05 -29.76 -1.67
CA GLY A 26 0.55 -28.46 -1.98
C GLY A 26 -0.45 -27.36 -2.33
N TYR A 27 -1.75 -27.53 -2.01
CA TYR A 27 -2.81 -26.63 -2.43
C TYR A 27 -3.65 -26.12 -1.25
N LEU A 28 -4.17 -24.90 -1.38
CA LEU A 28 -5.35 -24.43 -0.66
C LEU A 28 -6.59 -24.77 -1.48
N ILE A 29 -7.55 -25.42 -0.84
CA ILE A 29 -8.83 -25.78 -1.44
C ILE A 29 -9.86 -24.78 -0.92
N VAL A 30 -10.35 -23.92 -1.79
CA VAL A 30 -11.43 -22.97 -1.47
C VAL A 30 -12.75 -23.60 -1.88
N GLN A 31 -13.58 -23.93 -0.90
CA GLN A 31 -14.92 -24.50 -1.10
C GLN A 31 -15.94 -23.37 -0.91
N TYR A 32 -16.69 -23.07 -1.96
CA TYR A 32 -17.75 -22.07 -1.95
C TYR A 32 -19.11 -22.63 -1.48
N PRO A 33 -20.05 -21.77 -1.04
CA PRO A 33 -21.38 -22.21 -0.58
C PRO A 33 -22.17 -23.00 -1.65
N ASP A 34 -21.98 -22.67 -2.92
CA ASP A 34 -22.57 -23.38 -4.07
C ASP A 34 -21.93 -24.72 -4.38
N LYS A 35 -21.06 -25.22 -3.49
CA LYS A 35 -20.25 -26.46 -3.60
C LYS A 35 -19.18 -26.44 -4.69
N ARG A 36 -19.03 -25.35 -5.43
CA ARG A 36 -17.87 -25.14 -6.33
C ARG A 36 -16.57 -25.13 -5.51
N THR A 37 -15.53 -25.73 -6.07
CA THR A 37 -14.22 -25.83 -5.41
C THR A 37 -13.14 -25.28 -6.33
N VAL A 38 -12.25 -24.46 -5.78
CA VAL A 38 -11.07 -23.94 -6.50
C VAL A 38 -9.82 -24.37 -5.76
N GLU A 39 -8.84 -24.89 -6.51
CA GLU A 39 -7.53 -25.29 -6.00
C GLU A 39 -6.49 -24.19 -6.30
N VAL A 40 -5.84 -23.70 -5.25
CA VAL A 40 -4.83 -22.65 -5.35
C VAL A 40 -3.47 -23.22 -4.92
N PRO A 41 -2.48 -23.29 -5.83
CA PRO A 41 -1.15 -23.79 -5.45
C PRO A 41 -0.51 -22.88 -4.39
N LEU A 42 -0.08 -23.45 -3.27
CA LEU A 42 0.54 -22.70 -2.17
C LEU A 42 1.80 -21.92 -2.61
N VAL A 43 2.57 -22.46 -3.55
CA VAL A 43 3.77 -21.81 -4.08
C VAL A 43 3.50 -20.49 -4.79
N LYS A 44 2.25 -20.24 -5.23
CA LYS A 44 1.83 -18.99 -5.87
C LYS A 44 1.27 -17.96 -4.89
N VAL A 45 1.10 -18.31 -3.62
CA VAL A 45 0.49 -17.43 -2.61
C VAL A 45 1.58 -16.70 -1.83
N SER A 46 1.59 -15.38 -1.92
CA SER A 46 2.48 -14.51 -1.12
C SER A 46 1.80 -13.99 0.14
N GLN A 47 0.49 -13.81 0.11
CA GLN A 47 -0.32 -13.30 1.22
C GLN A 47 -1.76 -13.76 1.05
N VAL A 48 -2.50 -13.86 2.14
CA VAL A 48 -3.94 -14.14 2.12
C VAL A 48 -4.69 -12.95 2.73
N VAL A 49 -5.70 -12.45 2.04
CA VAL A 49 -6.62 -11.41 2.53
C VAL A 49 -8.01 -12.00 2.63
N VAL A 50 -8.55 -12.03 3.84
CA VAL A 50 -9.87 -12.58 4.16
C VAL A 50 -10.83 -11.42 4.43
N SER A 51 -11.93 -11.33 3.71
CA SER A 51 -12.96 -10.30 3.89
C SER A 51 -14.30 -10.89 4.33
N GLY A 52 -14.72 -10.54 5.53
CA GLY A 52 -16.01 -10.99 6.09
C GLY A 52 -16.00 -12.42 6.62
N ASP A 53 -17.09 -13.15 6.41
CA ASP A 53 -17.32 -14.49 6.95
C ASP A 53 -16.74 -15.58 6.03
N VAL A 54 -15.45 -15.89 6.23
CA VAL A 54 -14.74 -16.98 5.56
C VAL A 54 -13.99 -17.79 6.60
N THR A 55 -14.17 -19.10 6.58
CA THR A 55 -13.53 -20.04 7.52
C THR A 55 -12.21 -20.57 6.94
N LEU A 56 -11.11 -20.40 7.68
CA LEU A 56 -9.86 -21.11 7.40
C LEU A 56 -9.67 -22.23 8.42
N THR A 57 -9.43 -23.46 7.94
CA THR A 57 -9.17 -24.59 8.84
C THR A 57 -7.79 -24.45 9.49
N THR A 58 -7.64 -24.98 10.70
CA THR A 58 -6.35 -24.97 11.43
C THR A 58 -5.18 -25.54 10.61
N PRO A 59 -5.34 -26.65 9.86
CA PRO A 59 -4.26 -27.13 8.99
C PRO A 59 -3.87 -26.14 7.87
N ALA A 60 -4.84 -25.39 7.31
CA ALA A 60 -4.56 -24.36 6.32
C ALA A 60 -3.77 -23.22 6.96
N LEU A 61 -4.18 -22.73 8.15
CA LEU A 61 -3.48 -21.68 8.89
C LEU A 61 -2.05 -22.08 9.27
N HIS A 62 -1.86 -23.30 9.81
CA HIS A 62 -0.54 -23.81 10.16
C HIS A 62 0.40 -23.87 8.95
N THR A 63 -0.14 -24.30 7.79
CA THR A 63 0.65 -24.37 6.56
C THR A 63 1.06 -22.97 6.09
N LEU A 64 0.12 -22.03 6.05
CA LEU A 64 0.39 -20.64 5.67
C LEU A 64 1.47 -20.00 6.57
N LEU A 65 1.30 -20.11 7.88
CA LEU A 65 2.27 -19.58 8.84
C LEU A 65 3.65 -20.24 8.73
N GLY A 66 3.67 -21.57 8.53
CA GLY A 66 4.93 -22.32 8.34
C GLY A 66 5.67 -21.95 7.06
N MET A 67 4.96 -21.49 6.04
CA MET A 67 5.53 -20.98 4.78
C MET A 67 5.87 -19.48 4.82
N GLY A 68 5.65 -18.82 5.95
CA GLY A 68 5.90 -17.38 6.07
C GLY A 68 4.81 -16.49 5.46
N ILE A 69 3.64 -17.06 5.14
CA ILE A 69 2.53 -16.36 4.50
C ILE A 69 1.64 -15.73 5.57
N GLU A 70 1.49 -14.39 5.51
CA GLU A 70 0.61 -13.62 6.39
C GLU A 70 -0.85 -13.77 5.97
N VAL A 71 -1.76 -13.84 6.96
CA VAL A 71 -3.20 -13.80 6.75
C VAL A 71 -3.77 -12.53 7.35
N CYS A 72 -4.33 -11.66 6.53
CA CYS A 72 -4.98 -10.41 6.93
C CYS A 72 -6.50 -10.59 6.95
N PHE A 73 -7.15 -10.17 8.02
CA PHE A 73 -8.60 -10.21 8.20
C PHE A 73 -9.20 -8.81 8.08
N LEU A 74 -10.13 -8.65 7.16
CA LEU A 74 -10.92 -7.45 6.95
C LEU A 74 -12.39 -7.73 7.29
N SER A 75 -13.13 -6.70 7.68
CA SER A 75 -14.59 -6.79 7.69
C SER A 75 -15.12 -6.95 6.27
N MET A 76 -16.38 -7.30 6.12
CA MET A 76 -17.06 -7.32 4.83
C MET A 76 -17.05 -5.94 4.11
N TYR A 77 -16.76 -4.85 4.81
CA TYR A 77 -16.63 -3.49 4.26
C TYR A 77 -15.17 -3.06 4.03
N GLY A 78 -14.20 -3.97 4.20
CA GLY A 78 -12.77 -3.69 3.97
C GLY A 78 -12.06 -3.02 5.16
N GLN A 79 -12.70 -2.93 6.35
CA GLN A 79 -12.04 -2.43 7.55
C GLN A 79 -11.14 -3.51 8.15
N PHE A 80 -9.93 -3.14 8.53
CA PHE A 80 -8.99 -4.04 9.19
C PHE A 80 -9.54 -4.55 10.53
N ARG A 81 -9.47 -5.87 10.74
CA ARG A 81 -9.89 -6.56 11.96
C ARG A 81 -8.72 -7.17 12.73
N GLY A 82 -7.72 -7.67 12.01
CA GLY A 82 -6.56 -8.31 12.59
C GLY A 82 -5.72 -9.02 11.54
N ARG A 83 -4.64 -9.64 12.00
CA ARG A 83 -3.78 -10.46 11.16
C ARG A 83 -3.20 -11.63 11.93
N LEU A 84 -2.92 -12.70 11.22
CA LEU A 84 -2.06 -13.79 11.64
C LEU A 84 -0.73 -13.66 10.90
N SER A 85 0.32 -13.40 11.66
CA SER A 85 1.67 -13.25 11.11
C SER A 85 2.51 -14.48 11.44
N PRO A 86 3.37 -14.91 10.51
CA PRO A 86 4.38 -15.92 10.81
C PRO A 86 5.32 -15.45 11.92
N PRO A 87 6.14 -16.34 12.49
CA PRO A 87 7.15 -15.94 13.47
C PRO A 87 8.03 -14.81 12.94
N VAL A 88 8.28 -13.82 13.77
CA VAL A 88 9.08 -12.63 13.40
C VAL A 88 10.48 -13.08 12.95
N ALA A 89 10.99 -12.46 11.89
CA ALA A 89 12.33 -12.73 11.39
C ALA A 89 13.39 -12.61 12.52
N LYS A 90 14.37 -13.51 12.52
CA LYS A 90 15.33 -13.71 13.63
C LYS A 90 16.40 -12.62 13.72
N ASN A 91 16.38 -11.59 12.88
CA ASN A 91 17.41 -10.54 12.85
C ASN A 91 17.22 -9.50 13.96
N VAL A 92 17.69 -9.84 15.16
CA VAL A 92 17.62 -8.94 16.33
C VAL A 92 18.54 -7.72 16.17
N PHE A 93 19.66 -7.84 15.45
CA PHE A 93 20.62 -6.74 15.26
C PHE A 93 20.00 -5.61 14.44
N LEU A 94 19.27 -5.95 13.39
CA LEU A 94 18.58 -4.95 12.55
C LEU A 94 17.53 -4.16 13.37
N ARG A 95 16.77 -4.83 14.24
CA ARG A 95 15.80 -4.15 15.11
C ARG A 95 16.47 -3.27 16.17
N ARG A 96 17.62 -3.70 16.72
CA ARG A 96 18.39 -2.84 17.61
C ARG A 96 18.81 -1.54 16.95
N GLU A 97 19.29 -1.62 15.72
CA GLU A 97 19.65 -0.42 14.94
C GLU A 97 18.44 0.43 14.60
N GLN A 98 17.29 -0.18 14.27
CA GLN A 98 16.04 0.55 14.09
C GLN A 98 15.65 1.34 15.34
N TYR A 99 15.71 0.73 16.54
CA TYR A 99 15.38 1.40 17.79
C TYR A 99 16.40 2.49 18.13
N ARG A 100 17.69 2.25 17.87
CA ARG A 100 18.74 3.25 18.08
C ARG A 100 18.53 4.49 17.21
N VAL A 101 18.27 4.28 15.93
CA VAL A 101 17.99 5.37 14.97
C VAL A 101 16.68 6.09 15.29
N HIS A 102 15.65 5.36 15.73
CA HIS A 102 14.38 5.96 16.17
C HIS A 102 14.57 6.90 17.38
N ALA A 103 15.45 6.54 18.32
CA ALA A 103 15.77 7.37 19.49
C ALA A 103 16.62 8.60 19.13
N ASP A 104 17.37 8.57 18.03
CA ASP A 104 18.16 9.69 17.52
C ASP A 104 17.30 10.57 16.62
N GLN A 105 16.88 11.73 17.12
CA GLN A 105 15.99 12.65 16.40
C GLN A 105 16.57 13.11 15.04
N GLN A 106 17.88 13.30 14.94
CA GLN A 106 18.50 13.73 13.67
C GLN A 106 18.54 12.61 12.64
N CYS A 107 18.86 11.39 13.07
CA CYS A 107 18.83 10.22 12.20
C CYS A 107 17.41 9.86 11.79
N ALA A 108 16.47 9.88 12.71
CA ALA A 108 15.04 9.65 12.43
C ALA A 108 14.50 10.66 11.40
N LEU A 109 14.86 11.94 11.55
CA LEU A 109 14.44 13.00 10.62
C LEU A 109 14.91 12.73 9.18
N LYS A 110 16.10 12.17 8.96
CA LYS A 110 16.62 11.83 7.62
C LYS A 110 15.73 10.81 6.91
N VAL A 111 15.28 9.76 7.62
CA VAL A 111 14.35 8.76 7.07
C VAL A 111 12.99 9.41 6.77
N ALA A 112 12.48 10.19 7.72
CA ALA A 112 11.21 10.89 7.56
C ALA A 112 11.24 11.84 6.35
N GLN A 113 12.33 12.59 6.16
CA GLN A 113 12.54 13.46 4.99
C GLN A 113 12.53 12.65 3.67
N ALA A 114 13.17 11.48 3.64
CA ALA A 114 13.18 10.64 2.46
C ALA A 114 11.76 10.14 2.11
N CYS A 115 11.00 9.62 3.08
CA CYS A 115 9.63 9.16 2.88
C CYS A 115 8.71 10.28 2.36
N VAL A 116 8.78 11.48 2.97
CA VAL A 116 7.98 12.63 2.52
C VAL A 116 8.40 13.09 1.12
N ARG A 117 9.69 13.13 0.84
CA ARG A 117 10.20 13.47 -0.49
C ARG A 117 9.64 12.51 -1.55
N GLY A 118 9.78 11.19 -1.34
CA GLY A 118 9.27 10.19 -2.28
C GLY A 118 7.77 10.32 -2.54
N LYS A 119 6.98 10.57 -1.49
CA LYS A 119 5.55 10.86 -1.61
C LYS A 119 5.28 12.06 -2.52
N LEU A 120 5.89 13.20 -2.21
CA LEU A 120 5.64 14.45 -2.93
C LEU A 120 6.12 14.39 -4.39
N GLU A 121 7.27 13.74 -4.65
CA GLU A 121 7.78 13.52 -6.01
C GLU A 121 6.82 12.65 -6.83
N ASN A 122 6.30 11.57 -6.24
CA ASN A 122 5.34 10.69 -6.90
C ASN A 122 3.99 11.37 -7.14
N MET A 123 3.46 12.12 -6.17
CA MET A 123 2.25 12.93 -6.35
C MET A 123 2.44 13.94 -7.49
N ARG A 124 3.56 14.67 -7.49
CA ARG A 124 3.88 15.64 -8.53
C ARG A 124 3.97 14.97 -9.91
N THR A 125 4.61 13.82 -10.00
CA THR A 125 4.71 13.06 -11.25
C THR A 125 3.33 12.65 -11.78
N MET A 126 2.42 12.24 -10.92
CA MET A 126 1.04 11.93 -11.31
C MET A 126 0.30 13.15 -11.87
N LEU A 127 0.41 14.30 -11.21
CA LEU A 127 -0.18 15.54 -11.70
C LEU A 127 0.42 15.95 -13.04
N LEU A 128 1.74 15.91 -13.20
CA LEU A 128 2.41 16.22 -14.45
C LEU A 128 1.96 15.32 -15.62
N ARG A 129 1.85 14.00 -15.35
CA ARG A 129 1.39 13.04 -16.37
C ARG A 129 -0.06 13.32 -16.78
N ALA A 130 -0.95 13.56 -15.81
CA ALA A 130 -2.36 13.88 -16.07
C ALA A 130 -2.48 15.20 -16.83
N ASN A 131 -1.70 16.23 -16.46
CA ASN A 131 -1.80 17.56 -17.05
C ASN A 131 -1.27 17.65 -18.49
N ARG A 132 -0.52 16.68 -18.97
CA ARG A 132 -0.15 16.58 -20.40
C ARG A 132 -1.38 16.56 -21.33
N SER A 133 -2.46 15.92 -20.88
CA SER A 133 -3.71 15.84 -21.64
C SER A 133 -4.79 16.82 -21.17
N LEU A 134 -4.79 17.20 -19.87
CA LEU A 134 -5.79 18.10 -19.30
C LEU A 134 -5.52 19.57 -19.65
N GLN A 135 -4.25 19.97 -19.64
CA GLN A 135 -3.80 21.35 -19.82
C GLN A 135 -4.52 22.34 -18.88
N ASP A 136 -4.83 21.88 -17.65
CA ASP A 136 -5.53 22.65 -16.64
C ASP A 136 -4.54 23.52 -15.84
N PRO A 137 -4.76 24.85 -15.74
CA PRO A 137 -3.83 25.77 -15.07
C PRO A 137 -3.73 25.50 -13.56
N GLU A 138 -4.82 25.13 -12.88
CA GLU A 138 -4.77 24.84 -11.44
C GLU A 138 -3.97 23.57 -11.16
N VAL A 139 -4.03 22.54 -12.04
CA VAL A 139 -3.18 21.38 -11.94
C VAL A 139 -1.70 21.73 -12.16
N ALA A 140 -1.42 22.67 -13.10
CA ALA A 140 -0.08 23.18 -13.31
C ALA A 140 0.44 23.91 -12.05
N ASP A 141 -0.35 24.81 -11.46
CA ASP A 141 0.00 25.54 -10.23
C ASP A 141 0.23 24.59 -9.04
N ALA A 142 -0.59 23.55 -8.91
CA ALA A 142 -0.39 22.52 -7.90
C ALA A 142 0.96 21.80 -8.08
N THR A 143 1.41 21.54 -9.33
CA THR A 143 2.74 20.94 -9.56
C THR A 143 3.88 21.88 -9.18
N VAL A 144 3.73 23.18 -9.36
CA VAL A 144 4.72 24.19 -8.93
C VAL A 144 4.78 24.27 -7.41
N THR A 145 3.61 24.31 -6.74
CA THR A 145 3.51 24.27 -5.28
C THR A 145 4.19 23.03 -4.71
N MET A 146 3.95 21.85 -5.29
CA MET A 146 4.59 20.62 -4.85
C MET A 146 6.11 20.65 -5.06
N GLN A 147 6.60 21.23 -6.17
CA GLN A 147 8.04 21.40 -6.38
C GLN A 147 8.67 22.28 -5.31
N HIS A 148 7.96 23.32 -4.86
CA HIS A 148 8.41 24.16 -3.76
C HIS A 148 8.46 23.36 -2.44
N MET A 149 7.40 22.59 -2.12
CA MET A 149 7.38 21.72 -0.93
C MET A 149 8.54 20.69 -0.94
N ILE A 150 8.80 20.06 -2.09
CA ILE A 150 9.90 19.08 -2.24
C ILE A 150 11.26 19.74 -1.88
N ARG A 151 11.49 20.97 -2.32
CA ARG A 151 12.72 21.71 -1.96
C ARG A 151 12.82 22.01 -0.47
N GLN A 152 11.69 22.28 0.18
CA GLN A 152 11.65 22.57 1.62
C GLN A 152 11.87 21.32 2.50
N VAL A 153 11.65 20.11 1.99
CA VAL A 153 11.84 18.87 2.76
C VAL A 153 13.22 18.80 3.40
N SER A 154 14.29 19.13 2.66
CA SER A 154 15.67 19.11 3.19
C SER A 154 15.96 20.20 4.21
N CYS A 155 15.15 21.26 4.26
CA CYS A 155 15.30 22.37 5.20
C CYS A 155 14.54 22.15 6.51
N ALA A 156 13.69 21.11 6.58
CA ALA A 156 12.94 20.80 7.78
C ALA A 156 13.89 20.34 8.89
N SER A 157 13.88 21.03 10.02
CA SER A 157 14.73 20.73 11.19
C SER A 157 14.06 19.82 12.20
N THR A 158 12.76 19.57 12.08
CA THR A 158 11.97 18.73 12.97
C THR A 158 10.93 17.91 12.22
N VAL A 159 10.52 16.79 12.79
CA VAL A 159 9.40 15.99 12.23
C VAL A 159 8.10 16.81 12.18
N GLY A 160 7.87 17.69 13.14
CA GLY A 160 6.70 18.59 13.16
C GLY A 160 6.67 19.54 11.95
N SER A 161 7.80 20.22 11.65
CA SER A 161 7.90 21.07 10.45
C SER A 161 7.77 20.26 9.15
N LEU A 162 8.30 19.05 9.12
CA LEU A 162 8.20 18.15 7.99
C LEU A 162 6.75 17.69 7.73
N LEU A 163 5.99 17.38 8.78
CA LEU A 163 4.56 17.07 8.68
C LEU A 163 3.73 18.25 8.15
N GLY A 164 4.13 19.51 8.47
CA GLY A 164 3.53 20.70 7.88
C GLY A 164 3.76 20.78 6.36
N ILE A 165 4.99 20.49 5.92
CA ILE A 165 5.34 20.45 4.48
C ILE A 165 4.57 19.34 3.77
N GLU A 166 4.52 18.14 4.34
CA GLU A 166 3.76 16.99 3.84
C GLU A 166 2.27 17.32 3.72
N GLY A 167 1.70 17.94 4.76
CA GLY A 167 0.29 18.34 4.79
C GLY A 167 -0.05 19.36 3.69
N ASN A 168 0.77 20.39 3.50
CA ASN A 168 0.60 21.38 2.44
C ASN A 168 0.71 20.75 1.04
N GLY A 169 1.69 19.87 0.81
CA GLY A 169 1.81 19.14 -0.44
C GLY A 169 0.61 18.23 -0.71
N SER A 170 0.15 17.51 0.32
CA SER A 170 -1.07 16.68 0.23
C SER A 170 -2.33 17.51 -0.03
N ALA A 171 -2.46 18.70 0.56
CA ALA A 171 -3.57 19.61 0.32
C ALA A 171 -3.58 20.10 -1.13
N ALA A 172 -2.43 20.51 -1.67
CA ALA A 172 -2.30 20.93 -3.07
C ALA A 172 -2.66 19.77 -4.03
N TYR A 173 -2.21 18.56 -3.76
CA TYR A 173 -2.51 17.38 -4.57
C TYR A 173 -4.00 17.04 -4.56
N PHE A 174 -4.60 16.89 -3.38
CA PHE A 174 -6.02 16.53 -3.27
C PHE A 174 -6.97 17.68 -3.64
N GLY A 175 -6.50 18.92 -3.60
CA GLY A 175 -7.26 20.09 -4.08
C GLY A 175 -7.58 20.01 -5.57
N VAL A 176 -6.68 19.44 -6.36
CA VAL A 176 -6.87 19.27 -7.81
C VAL A 176 -7.16 17.82 -8.24
N PHE A 177 -7.18 16.88 -7.31
CA PHE A 177 -7.39 15.45 -7.62
C PHE A 177 -8.70 15.19 -8.36
N GLY A 178 -9.77 15.92 -8.02
CA GLY A 178 -11.06 15.83 -8.70
C GLY A 178 -10.99 16.16 -10.19
N LYS A 179 -10.07 17.02 -10.62
CA LYS A 179 -9.86 17.36 -12.04
C LYS A 179 -9.23 16.21 -12.85
N LEU A 180 -8.58 15.26 -12.17
CA LEU A 180 -8.01 14.05 -12.78
C LEU A 180 -9.07 13.00 -13.04
N VAL A 181 -10.25 13.15 -12.46
CA VAL A 181 -11.39 12.22 -12.58
C VAL A 181 -12.14 12.52 -13.87
N ARG A 182 -12.28 11.48 -14.71
CA ARG A 182 -13.02 11.55 -15.99
C ARG A 182 -14.26 10.67 -15.88
N GLY A 183 -15.41 11.24 -15.59
CA GLY A 183 -16.66 10.49 -15.46
C GLY A 183 -17.69 11.18 -14.58
N SER A 184 -18.71 10.43 -14.16
CA SER A 184 -19.82 10.96 -13.35
C SER A 184 -19.47 11.04 -11.85
N MET A 185 -18.51 10.24 -11.37
CA MET A 185 -18.13 10.25 -9.97
C MET A 185 -17.48 11.58 -9.58
N VAL A 186 -17.96 12.17 -8.51
CA VAL A 186 -17.47 13.47 -8.01
C VAL A 186 -16.51 13.26 -6.85
N PHE A 187 -15.37 13.97 -6.88
CA PHE A 187 -14.44 14.06 -5.76
C PHE A 187 -14.24 15.53 -5.42
N THR A 188 -14.61 15.94 -4.22
CA THR A 188 -14.46 17.32 -3.76
C THR A 188 -13.23 17.50 -2.88
N HIS A 189 -13.02 16.60 -1.92
CA HIS A 189 -11.89 16.62 -1.01
C HIS A 189 -11.65 15.24 -0.39
N ARG A 190 -10.45 15.03 0.15
CA ARG A 190 -10.09 13.77 0.80
C ARG A 190 -10.77 13.63 2.16
N ARG A 191 -11.76 12.71 2.26
CA ARG A 191 -12.40 12.28 3.51
C ARG A 191 -12.02 10.86 3.86
N ARG A 192 -11.43 10.69 5.04
CA ARG A 192 -10.89 9.38 5.44
C ARG A 192 -11.86 8.56 6.30
N ARG A 193 -12.59 9.19 7.20
CA ARG A 193 -13.43 8.52 8.21
C ARG A 193 -14.65 9.38 8.57
N PRO A 194 -15.82 9.00 8.17
CA PRO A 194 -16.11 7.97 7.17
C PRO A 194 -15.90 8.47 5.72
N PRO A 195 -15.69 7.58 4.74
CA PRO A 195 -15.75 7.95 3.33
C PRO A 195 -17.21 8.24 2.94
N THR A 196 -17.44 9.38 2.28
CA THR A 196 -18.79 9.87 1.95
C THR A 196 -19.07 9.88 0.44
N ASP A 197 -18.15 9.38 -0.36
CA ASP A 197 -18.26 9.25 -1.81
C ASP A 197 -17.50 8.03 -2.32
N PRO A 198 -17.80 7.54 -3.53
CA PRO A 198 -17.18 6.36 -4.13
C PRO A 198 -15.66 6.43 -4.22
N ILE A 199 -15.09 7.58 -4.59
CA ILE A 199 -13.65 7.75 -4.76
C ILE A 199 -12.95 7.67 -3.41
N ASN A 200 -13.47 8.33 -2.37
CA ASN A 200 -12.95 8.23 -1.01
C ASN A 200 -13.06 6.82 -0.42
N ALA A 201 -14.11 6.06 -0.78
CA ALA A 201 -14.27 4.67 -0.38
C ALA A 201 -13.17 3.80 -1.01
N MET A 202 -12.92 3.94 -2.32
CA MET A 202 -11.85 3.22 -3.03
C MET A 202 -10.45 3.62 -2.53
N LEU A 203 -10.17 4.90 -2.32
CA LEU A 203 -8.89 5.36 -1.76
C LEU A 203 -8.65 4.77 -0.36
N SER A 204 -9.69 4.70 0.47
CA SER A 204 -9.57 4.15 1.83
C SER A 204 -9.30 2.65 1.81
N LEU A 205 -9.95 1.89 0.92
CA LEU A 205 -9.69 0.48 0.71
C LEU A 205 -8.29 0.25 0.14
N GLY A 206 -7.89 1.00 -0.89
CA GLY A 206 -6.56 0.91 -1.50
C GLY A 206 -5.43 1.18 -0.49
N TYR A 207 -5.59 2.18 0.37
CA TYR A 207 -4.61 2.45 1.43
C TYR A 207 -4.57 1.36 2.50
N THR A 208 -5.70 0.73 2.80
CA THR A 208 -5.73 -0.43 3.70
C THR A 208 -4.94 -1.59 3.10
N LEU A 209 -5.19 -1.94 1.85
CA LEU A 209 -4.48 -3.02 1.17
C LEU A 209 -2.97 -2.73 1.05
N LEU A 210 -2.61 -1.50 0.69
CA LEU A 210 -1.21 -1.08 0.59
C LEU A 210 -0.49 -1.18 1.94
N LEU A 211 -1.14 -0.73 3.02
CA LEU A 211 -0.59 -0.84 4.37
C LEU A 211 -0.26 -2.29 4.75
N HIS A 212 -1.10 -3.25 4.33
CA HIS A 212 -0.85 -4.67 4.59
C HIS A 212 0.30 -5.20 3.75
N GLN A 213 0.42 -4.81 2.47
CA GLN A 213 1.56 -5.19 1.63
C GLN A 213 2.89 -4.70 2.22
N VAL A 214 2.93 -3.43 2.65
CA VAL A 214 4.12 -2.84 3.28
C VAL A 214 4.43 -3.50 4.62
N SER A 215 3.40 -3.76 5.45
CA SER A 215 3.59 -4.43 6.74
C SER A 215 4.18 -5.84 6.58
N ALA A 216 3.70 -6.61 5.60
CA ALA A 216 4.24 -7.93 5.28
C ALA A 216 5.72 -7.85 4.86
N ALA A 217 6.07 -6.90 3.98
CA ALA A 217 7.46 -6.67 3.56
C ALA A 217 8.38 -6.32 4.74
N ILE A 218 7.92 -5.45 5.67
CA ILE A 218 8.65 -5.08 6.88
C ILE A 218 8.95 -6.30 7.75
N GLN A 219 7.97 -7.18 7.92
CA GLN A 219 8.14 -8.41 8.71
C GLN A 219 9.09 -9.41 8.05
N VAL A 220 9.01 -9.57 6.72
CA VAL A 220 9.93 -10.43 5.94
C VAL A 220 11.38 -9.97 6.10
N VAL A 221 11.61 -8.66 6.07
CA VAL A 221 12.96 -8.09 6.26
C VAL A 221 13.42 -8.15 7.72
N GLY A 222 12.48 -8.17 8.67
CA GLY A 222 12.77 -8.34 10.10
C GLY A 222 12.81 -7.04 10.90
N LEU A 223 12.24 -5.95 10.37
CA LEU A 223 12.01 -4.70 11.08
C LEU A 223 10.72 -4.76 11.91
N ASP A 224 10.59 -3.87 12.88
CA ASP A 224 9.38 -3.68 13.67
C ASP A 224 8.43 -2.70 12.95
N PRO A 225 7.23 -3.10 12.55
CA PRO A 225 6.29 -2.24 11.83
C PRO A 225 5.73 -1.09 12.68
N TYR A 226 5.87 -1.14 14.00
CA TYR A 226 5.30 -0.13 14.92
C TYR A 226 6.27 1.01 15.24
N VAL A 227 7.57 0.84 14.97
CA VAL A 227 8.61 1.83 15.26
C VAL A 227 8.99 2.56 13.97
N GLY A 228 8.31 3.68 13.73
CA GLY A 228 8.50 4.56 12.58
C GLY A 228 9.38 5.78 12.89
N PHE A 229 9.56 6.64 11.91
CA PHE A 229 10.42 7.82 11.94
C PHE A 229 9.66 9.12 11.67
N LEU A 230 8.65 9.08 10.80
CA LEU A 230 7.76 10.20 10.47
C LEU A 230 6.51 10.19 11.37
N HIS A 231 5.85 9.06 11.41
CA HIS A 231 4.65 8.89 12.21
C HIS A 231 5.01 8.54 13.66
N GLN A 232 4.54 9.35 14.61
CA GLN A 232 4.77 9.09 16.03
C GLN A 232 4.18 7.73 16.46
N PRO A 233 4.91 6.94 17.24
CA PRO A 233 4.39 5.69 17.79
C PRO A 233 3.14 5.95 18.64
N ARG A 234 2.11 5.16 18.40
CA ARG A 234 0.88 5.11 19.19
C ARG A 234 0.46 3.67 19.33
N TYR A 235 -0.20 3.34 20.43
CA TYR A 235 -0.70 1.98 20.65
C TYR A 235 -1.49 1.48 19.43
N GLY A 236 -1.12 0.32 18.90
CA GLY A 236 -1.76 -0.33 17.76
C GLY A 236 -1.52 0.34 16.40
N ARG A 237 -0.70 1.42 16.30
CA ARG A 237 -0.42 2.12 15.04
C ARG A 237 0.87 1.60 14.40
N PRO A 238 0.83 0.97 13.21
CA PRO A 238 2.03 0.49 12.53
C PRO A 238 2.80 1.66 11.87
N ALA A 239 3.51 2.43 12.69
CA ALA A 239 4.13 3.70 12.31
C ALA A 239 5.13 3.55 11.15
N LEU A 240 6.03 2.54 11.18
CA LEU A 240 6.98 2.31 10.09
C LEU A 240 6.27 1.93 8.79
N ALA A 241 5.22 1.11 8.88
CA ALA A 241 4.48 0.74 7.68
C ALA A 241 3.76 1.95 7.06
N LEU A 242 3.27 2.88 7.89
CA LEU A 242 2.72 4.16 7.43
C LEU A 242 3.80 5.04 6.79
N ASP A 243 5.02 5.07 7.32
CA ASP A 243 6.13 5.86 6.78
C ASP A 243 6.52 5.36 5.38
N VAL A 244 6.82 4.06 5.27
CA VAL A 244 7.25 3.47 3.99
C VAL A 244 6.15 3.51 2.93
N MET A 245 4.88 3.32 3.32
CA MET A 245 3.79 3.37 2.34
C MET A 245 3.58 4.76 1.72
N GLU A 246 4.09 5.86 2.32
CA GLU A 246 3.92 7.20 1.77
C GLU A 246 4.47 7.29 0.33
N GLU A 247 5.60 6.64 0.04
CA GLU A 247 6.20 6.59 -1.29
C GLU A 247 5.29 5.92 -2.34
N PHE A 248 4.49 4.95 -1.91
CA PHE A 248 3.68 4.10 -2.78
C PHE A 248 2.23 4.54 -2.93
N ARG A 249 1.70 5.39 -2.02
CA ARG A 249 0.30 5.83 -2.08
C ARG A 249 -0.11 6.37 -3.44
N PRO A 250 0.61 7.35 -4.03
CA PRO A 250 0.20 7.92 -5.30
C PRO A 250 0.28 6.91 -6.44
N ILE A 251 1.40 6.20 -6.52
CA ILE A 251 1.73 5.34 -7.66
C ILE A 251 1.03 3.98 -7.65
N ILE A 252 0.48 3.56 -6.51
CA ILE A 252 -0.30 2.32 -6.41
C ILE A 252 -1.77 2.64 -6.15
N ALA A 253 -2.13 3.11 -4.95
CA ALA A 253 -3.51 3.23 -4.55
C ALA A 253 -4.28 4.30 -5.36
N ASP A 254 -3.74 5.52 -5.44
CA ASP A 254 -4.41 6.62 -6.17
C ASP A 254 -4.47 6.32 -7.67
N SER A 255 -3.40 5.73 -8.22
CA SER A 255 -3.33 5.29 -9.63
C SER A 255 -4.39 4.25 -9.96
N VAL A 256 -4.63 3.26 -9.07
CA VAL A 256 -5.69 2.26 -9.25
C VAL A 256 -7.07 2.91 -9.24
N VAL A 257 -7.32 3.83 -8.31
CA VAL A 257 -8.60 4.53 -8.23
C VAL A 257 -8.86 5.35 -9.49
N LEU A 258 -7.88 6.13 -9.95
CA LEU A 258 -8.01 6.91 -11.19
C LEU A 258 -8.18 6.00 -12.42
N ASN A 259 -7.49 4.87 -12.47
CA ASN A 259 -7.67 3.89 -13.55
C ASN A 259 -9.11 3.36 -13.58
N ILE A 260 -9.64 2.91 -12.44
CA ILE A 260 -11.00 2.37 -12.31
C ILE A 260 -12.04 3.39 -12.75
N VAL A 261 -11.94 4.64 -12.26
CA VAL A 261 -12.93 5.69 -12.54
C VAL A 261 -12.83 6.16 -14.00
N ASN A 262 -11.61 6.42 -14.49
CA ASN A 262 -11.39 7.00 -15.80
C ASN A 262 -11.70 6.04 -16.95
N HIS A 263 -11.61 4.72 -16.71
CA HIS A 263 -12.03 3.70 -17.67
C HIS A 263 -13.44 3.16 -17.40
N ARG A 264 -14.17 3.75 -16.46
CA ARG A 264 -15.55 3.33 -16.09
C ARG A 264 -15.65 1.84 -15.74
N ILE A 265 -14.60 1.29 -15.11
CA ILE A 265 -14.57 -0.11 -14.67
C ILE A 265 -15.58 -0.34 -13.55
N LEU A 266 -15.73 0.64 -12.65
CA LEU A 266 -16.81 0.73 -11.68
C LEU A 266 -17.57 2.05 -11.89
N THR A 267 -18.86 2.00 -11.62
CA THR A 267 -19.81 3.12 -11.73
C THR A 267 -20.42 3.41 -10.35
N GLU A 268 -21.16 4.49 -10.19
CA GLU A 268 -21.85 4.83 -8.94
C GLU A 268 -22.79 3.71 -8.46
N GLN A 269 -23.35 2.93 -9.38
CA GLN A 269 -24.24 1.80 -9.09
C GLN A 269 -23.51 0.64 -8.37
N ASP A 270 -22.20 0.59 -8.41
CA ASP A 270 -21.37 -0.42 -7.76
C ASP A 270 -21.10 -0.13 -6.28
N PHE A 271 -21.68 0.98 -5.78
CA PHE A 271 -21.56 1.41 -4.40
C PHE A 271 -22.90 1.39 -3.71
N GLN A 272 -22.86 1.32 -2.39
CA GLN A 272 -24.01 1.45 -1.50
C GLN A 272 -23.68 2.43 -0.38
N GLU A 273 -24.67 3.19 0.04
CA GLU A 273 -24.56 4.12 1.17
C GLU A 273 -25.34 3.55 2.36
N GLU A 274 -24.68 3.49 3.52
CA GLU A 274 -25.27 3.08 4.77
C GLU A 274 -24.87 4.10 5.87
N LEU A 275 -25.84 4.75 6.48
CA LEU A 275 -25.64 5.74 7.56
C LEU A 275 -24.64 6.86 7.18
N GLY A 276 -24.67 7.35 5.94
CA GLY A 276 -23.77 8.39 5.44
C GLY A 276 -22.36 7.88 5.12
N VAL A 277 -22.14 6.58 5.08
CA VAL A 277 -20.88 5.93 4.72
C VAL A 277 -21.03 5.20 3.40
N VAL A 278 -20.18 5.50 2.44
CA VAL A 278 -20.18 4.85 1.13
C VAL A 278 -19.25 3.63 1.14
N HIS A 279 -19.77 2.50 0.66
CA HIS A 279 -19.05 1.23 0.57
C HIS A 279 -19.16 0.63 -0.84
N LEU A 280 -18.12 -0.10 -1.24
CA LEU A 280 -18.16 -0.91 -2.45
C LEU A 280 -19.06 -2.15 -2.20
N LYS A 281 -19.96 -2.45 -3.14
CA LYS A 281 -20.71 -3.72 -3.16
C LYS A 281 -19.75 -4.91 -3.29
N PRO A 282 -20.16 -6.13 -2.91
CA PRO A 282 -19.29 -7.31 -2.92
C PRO A 282 -18.57 -7.54 -4.26
N GLU A 283 -19.29 -7.45 -5.37
CA GLU A 283 -18.70 -7.66 -6.71
C GLU A 283 -17.75 -6.53 -7.10
N ALA A 284 -18.08 -5.28 -6.79
CA ALA A 284 -17.20 -4.14 -6.99
C ALA A 284 -15.87 -4.29 -6.23
N ARG A 285 -15.90 -4.87 -5.03
CA ARG A 285 -14.68 -5.16 -4.28
C ARG A 285 -13.81 -6.23 -4.94
N LYS A 286 -14.40 -7.29 -5.51
CA LYS A 286 -13.66 -8.29 -6.30
C LYS A 286 -12.92 -7.59 -7.46
N THR A 287 -13.62 -6.73 -8.19
CA THR A 287 -13.05 -5.95 -9.28
C THR A 287 -11.93 -5.02 -8.78
N PHE A 288 -12.14 -4.33 -7.65
CA PHE A 288 -11.11 -3.48 -7.06
C PHE A 288 -9.87 -4.27 -6.67
N TYR A 289 -10.03 -5.44 -6.01
CA TYR A 289 -8.91 -6.31 -5.63
C TYR A 289 -8.13 -6.79 -6.86
N ALA A 290 -8.83 -7.18 -7.92
CA ALA A 290 -8.18 -7.59 -9.18
C ALA A 290 -7.35 -6.46 -9.78
N LYS A 291 -7.88 -5.22 -9.84
CA LYS A 291 -7.15 -4.06 -10.36
C LYS A 291 -6.00 -3.61 -9.45
N PHE A 292 -6.15 -3.76 -8.15
CA PHE A 292 -5.07 -3.50 -7.19
C PHE A 292 -3.94 -4.52 -7.36
N GLU A 293 -4.27 -5.80 -7.53
CA GLU A 293 -3.29 -6.86 -7.77
C GLU A 293 -2.58 -6.69 -9.12
N GLU A 294 -3.33 -6.39 -10.17
CA GLU A 294 -2.78 -6.07 -11.50
C GLU A 294 -1.73 -4.94 -11.39
N ARG A 295 -2.06 -3.86 -10.66
CA ARG A 295 -1.12 -2.76 -10.43
C ARG A 295 0.13 -3.19 -9.66
N LEU A 296 0.01 -4.05 -8.66
CA LEU A 296 1.16 -4.58 -7.92
C LEU A 296 2.09 -5.43 -8.78
N GLN A 297 1.57 -6.08 -9.82
CA GLN A 297 2.34 -6.91 -10.76
C GLN A 297 2.95 -6.10 -11.92
N GLU A 298 2.48 -4.88 -12.18
CA GLU A 298 3.09 -4.04 -13.20
C GLU A 298 4.56 -3.79 -12.91
N GLU A 299 5.38 -3.88 -13.95
CA GLU A 299 6.82 -3.67 -13.85
C GLU A 299 7.21 -2.22 -14.10
N LEU A 300 8.22 -1.79 -13.38
CA LEU A 300 8.90 -0.51 -13.60
C LEU A 300 10.41 -0.69 -13.55
N GLN A 301 11.14 0.24 -14.17
CA GLN A 301 12.57 0.38 -13.98
C GLN A 301 12.81 0.93 -12.57
N HIS A 302 13.46 0.14 -11.69
CA HIS A 302 13.76 0.61 -10.35
C HIS A 302 14.80 1.75 -10.40
N PRO A 303 14.54 2.92 -9.78
CA PRO A 303 15.42 4.09 -9.94
C PRO A 303 16.82 3.91 -9.36
N TYR A 304 17.01 3.01 -8.39
CA TYR A 304 18.27 2.72 -7.75
C TYR A 304 18.97 1.49 -8.34
N PHE A 305 18.20 0.48 -8.75
CA PHE A 305 18.71 -0.74 -9.37
C PHE A 305 18.46 -0.68 -10.87
N ASP A 306 19.46 -1.02 -11.68
CA ASP A 306 19.33 -0.96 -13.14
C ASP A 306 18.66 -2.21 -13.73
N TYR A 307 17.48 -2.58 -13.16
CA TYR A 307 16.63 -3.66 -13.69
C TYR A 307 15.14 -3.36 -13.50
N ARG A 308 14.32 -4.01 -14.33
CA ARG A 308 12.86 -3.92 -14.22
C ARG A 308 12.36 -4.92 -13.18
N THR A 309 11.36 -4.49 -12.41
CA THR A 309 10.72 -5.35 -11.41
C THR A 309 9.32 -4.83 -11.07
N SER A 310 8.47 -5.68 -10.48
CA SER A 310 7.11 -5.33 -10.12
C SER A 310 7.05 -4.34 -8.95
N TYR A 311 5.95 -3.57 -8.87
CA TYR A 311 5.70 -2.70 -7.71
C TYR A 311 5.71 -3.49 -6.39
N ARG A 312 5.18 -4.72 -6.37
CA ARG A 312 5.26 -5.61 -5.21
C ARG A 312 6.69 -5.81 -4.75
N ARG A 313 7.58 -6.14 -5.67
CA ARG A 313 9.01 -6.34 -5.35
C ARG A 313 9.68 -5.04 -4.95
N CYS A 314 9.29 -3.90 -5.55
CA CYS A 314 9.80 -2.58 -5.13
C CYS A 314 9.49 -2.27 -3.67
N ILE A 315 8.31 -2.62 -3.16
CA ILE A 315 7.97 -2.45 -1.74
C ILE A 315 8.98 -3.20 -0.85
N GLU A 316 9.26 -4.46 -1.16
CA GLU A 316 10.24 -5.24 -0.40
C GLU A 316 11.65 -4.67 -0.52
N LEU A 317 12.06 -4.26 -1.73
CA LEU A 317 13.37 -3.66 -1.97
C LEU A 317 13.56 -2.36 -1.19
N GLN A 318 12.55 -1.49 -1.12
CA GLN A 318 12.62 -0.27 -0.32
C GLN A 318 12.79 -0.56 1.17
N VAL A 319 12.08 -1.56 1.71
CA VAL A 319 12.28 -1.98 3.11
C VAL A 319 13.68 -2.55 3.33
N ARG A 320 14.22 -3.30 2.36
CA ARG A 320 15.62 -3.80 2.42
C ARG A 320 16.65 -2.67 2.34
N LEU A 321 16.43 -1.67 1.48
CA LEU A 321 17.27 -0.47 1.41
C LEU A 321 17.25 0.31 2.73
N LEU A 322 16.08 0.45 3.34
CA LEU A 322 15.97 1.04 4.66
C LEU A 322 16.79 0.24 5.69
N GLY A 323 16.67 -1.09 5.68
CA GLY A 323 17.47 -1.97 6.54
C GLY A 323 18.98 -1.78 6.36
N LYS A 324 19.45 -1.70 5.11
CA LYS A 324 20.87 -1.45 4.79
C LYS A 324 21.35 -0.07 5.24
N TRP A 325 20.49 0.93 5.15
CA TRP A 325 20.81 2.24 5.68
C TRP A 325 20.91 2.25 7.22
N LEU A 326 19.96 1.57 7.88
CA LEU A 326 19.98 1.45 9.35
C LEU A 326 21.24 0.75 9.87
N THR A 327 21.76 -0.25 9.14
CA THR A 327 23.02 -0.95 9.48
C THR A 327 24.28 -0.25 8.99
N GLY A 328 24.16 0.89 8.31
CA GLY A 328 25.32 1.66 7.80
C GLY A 328 25.95 1.08 6.53
N GLU A 329 25.33 0.11 5.88
CA GLU A 329 25.82 -0.49 4.63
C GLU A 329 25.70 0.46 3.42
N ILE A 330 24.76 1.40 3.46
CA ILE A 330 24.61 2.46 2.45
C ILE A 330 24.54 3.84 3.10
N PRO A 331 25.07 4.89 2.45
CA PRO A 331 25.17 6.23 3.05
C PRO A 331 23.82 6.96 3.16
N HIS A 332 22.87 6.67 2.25
CA HIS A 332 21.58 7.34 2.17
C HIS A 332 20.46 6.37 1.85
N TYR A 333 19.31 6.54 2.52
CA TYR A 333 18.07 5.92 2.10
C TYR A 333 17.45 6.77 0.97
N LEU A 334 17.34 6.18 -0.22
CA LEU A 334 16.74 6.81 -1.38
C LEU A 334 15.31 6.31 -1.56
N PRO A 335 14.30 7.19 -1.52
CA PRO A 335 12.91 6.79 -1.71
C PRO A 335 12.64 6.37 -3.15
N LEU A 336 11.64 5.52 -3.35
CA LEU A 336 11.17 5.19 -4.69
C LEU A 336 10.44 6.38 -5.29
N SER A 337 11.00 6.98 -6.32
CA SER A 337 10.32 8.00 -7.14
C SER A 337 10.26 7.56 -8.60
N VAL A 338 9.06 7.62 -9.20
CA VAL A 338 8.85 7.28 -10.61
C VAL A 338 8.99 8.54 -11.48
N ARG A 339 9.47 8.35 -12.74
CA ARG A 339 9.68 9.45 -13.70
C ARG A 339 8.55 9.54 -14.71
#